data_6a0348bb7988e48e2c57653df2d6c7d7
#
_entry.id   6a0348bb7988e48e2c57653df2d6c7d7
#
_cell.length_a   1.000
_cell.length_b   1.000
_cell.length_c   1.000
_cell.angle_alpha   90.00
_cell.angle_beta   90.00
_cell.angle_gamma   90.00
#
_symmetry.space_group_name_H-M   'P 1'
#
loop_
_entity.id
_entity.type
_entity.pdbx_description
1 polymer ?
#
loop_
_entity_poly.entity_id
_entity_poly.type
_entity_poly.pdbx_seq_one_letter_code
_entity_poly.pdbx_strand_id
1 'polypeptide(L)'
;MENDMEAQREKRPLKHLQGLKGRVQNSLSGFLRACIVAALVMLQFAILIVLPFLLRQYASLFYLVMELFGVFTILALTNDSRSMSYKYGWLCITILLPVSGNIMFALWGKVGKKNKLNRRIKSTIQSVDRHLEWHPEVSDEFRKKHPVSSRMSRYMEANGAPISKNNEARYYDMGENAFEDLFADLERAKKYVFIEFFIVAEGAIWDKMHDILKRKIEEGVEVKFLYDDFGALLRTSTDFAQKLRAEGFEVEVFNPIHKYTSKLFMNFRDHQKILVIDGEVAYTGGFNIADEYANLVERFGIWKDEGVRLKGDVVWSMVVTFLELWAVCSKNEEIDYERYRAEKTS
;
A
#
# COMPACT_ATOMS: atom_id res chain seq x y z
N MET A 1 -24.58 12.44 32.11
CA MET A 1 -23.25 12.84 31.57
C MET A 1 -22.09 12.24 32.36
N GLU A 2 -22.10 12.23 33.69
CA GLU A 2 -21.02 11.59 34.50
C GLU A 2 -21.03 10.06 34.39
N ASN A 3 -22.20 9.41 34.41
CA ASN A 3 -22.32 7.95 34.26
C ASN A 3 -21.86 7.41 32.90
N ASP A 4 -21.94 8.18 31.80
CA ASP A 4 -21.46 7.76 30.49
C ASP A 4 -19.93 7.86 30.38
N MET A 5 -19.31 8.76 31.13
CA MET A 5 -17.86 8.88 31.16
C MET A 5 -17.19 7.77 32.00
N GLU A 6 -17.85 7.27 33.06
CA GLU A 6 -17.36 6.12 33.83
C GLU A 6 -17.49 4.82 33.05
N ALA A 7 -18.57 4.59 32.34
CA ALA A 7 -18.75 3.42 31.47
C ALA A 7 -17.75 3.36 30.31
N GLN A 8 -17.27 4.51 29.83
CA GLN A 8 -16.19 4.57 28.84
C GLN A 8 -14.79 4.32 29.43
N ARG A 9 -14.58 4.63 30.71
CA ARG A 9 -13.30 4.32 31.40
C ARG A 9 -13.11 2.83 31.70
N GLU A 10 -14.17 2.10 32.00
CA GLU A 10 -14.09 0.64 32.27
C GLU A 10 -13.85 -0.22 31.02
N LYS A 11 -14.25 0.25 29.84
CA LYS A 11 -14.04 -0.48 28.55
C LYS A 11 -12.62 -0.34 27.97
N ARG A 12 -11.81 0.61 28.47
CA ARG A 12 -10.43 0.84 28.00
C ARG A 12 -9.43 -0.31 28.29
N PRO A 13 -9.45 -0.99 29.45
CA PRO A 13 -8.44 -2.03 29.73
C PRO A 13 -8.57 -3.27 28.85
N LEU A 14 -9.77 -3.65 28.39
CA LEU A 14 -9.96 -4.83 27.54
C LEU A 14 -9.46 -4.60 26.09
N LYS A 15 -9.66 -3.40 25.53
CA LYS A 15 -9.10 -3.01 24.23
C LYS A 15 -7.57 -3.01 24.24
N HIS A 16 -6.95 -2.57 25.34
CA HIS A 16 -5.49 -2.55 25.51
C HIS A 16 -4.88 -3.96 25.58
N LEU A 17 -5.57 -4.91 26.19
CA LEU A 17 -5.12 -6.32 26.29
C LEU A 17 -5.25 -7.09 24.97
N GLN A 18 -6.25 -6.78 24.14
CA GLN A 18 -6.39 -7.35 22.79
C GLN A 18 -5.30 -6.82 21.84
N GLY A 19 -4.98 -5.53 21.90
CA GLY A 19 -3.86 -4.96 21.17
C GLY A 19 -2.50 -5.53 21.59
N LEU A 20 -2.33 -5.91 22.86
CA LEU A 20 -1.11 -6.56 23.36
C LEU A 20 -0.92 -7.97 22.80
N LYS A 21 -1.98 -8.79 22.67
CA LYS A 21 -1.87 -10.13 22.05
C LYS A 21 -1.43 -10.07 20.59
N GLY A 22 -1.99 -9.16 19.80
CA GLY A 22 -1.56 -8.92 18.42
C GLY A 22 -0.11 -8.41 18.33
N ARG A 23 0.29 -7.51 19.23
CA ARG A 23 1.69 -7.03 19.33
C ARG A 23 2.67 -8.16 19.63
N VAL A 24 2.33 -9.08 20.54
CA VAL A 24 3.18 -10.23 20.87
C VAL A 24 3.34 -11.18 19.69
N GLN A 25 2.28 -11.47 18.96
CA GLN A 25 2.33 -12.38 17.81
C GLN A 25 3.10 -11.79 16.63
N ASN A 26 2.97 -10.50 16.36
CA ASN A 26 3.72 -9.79 15.32
C ASN A 26 5.18 -9.55 15.73
N SER A 27 5.44 -9.28 17.02
CA SER A 27 6.78 -9.20 17.61
C SER A 27 7.52 -10.52 17.50
N LEU A 28 6.84 -11.66 17.71
CA LEU A 28 7.46 -12.99 17.59
C LEU A 28 7.95 -13.30 16.18
N SER A 29 7.19 -12.92 15.16
CA SER A 29 7.63 -13.11 13.76
C SER A 29 8.80 -12.20 13.37
N GLY A 30 8.82 -10.97 13.86
CA GLY A 30 9.93 -10.04 13.70
C GLY A 30 11.19 -10.51 14.44
N PHE A 31 11.02 -10.97 15.68
CA PHE A 31 12.10 -11.54 16.48
C PHE A 31 12.71 -12.79 15.82
N LEU A 32 11.87 -13.72 15.34
CA LEU A 32 12.36 -14.92 14.65
C LEU A 32 13.18 -14.58 13.40
N ARG A 33 12.78 -13.56 12.63
CA ARG A 33 13.54 -13.08 11.46
C ARG A 33 14.87 -12.48 11.87
N ALA A 34 14.90 -11.66 12.91
CA ALA A 34 16.13 -11.10 13.45
C ALA A 34 17.08 -12.21 13.92
N CYS A 35 16.56 -13.25 14.58
CA CYS A 35 17.34 -14.42 14.97
C CYS A 35 17.92 -15.18 13.78
N ILE A 36 17.14 -15.36 12.69
CA ILE A 36 17.63 -16.01 11.46
C ILE A 36 18.76 -15.18 10.83
N VAL A 37 18.60 -13.87 10.72
CA VAL A 37 19.65 -12.99 10.18
C VAL A 37 20.90 -13.03 11.06
N ALA A 38 20.75 -12.93 12.37
CA ALA A 38 21.86 -13.01 13.32
C ALA A 38 22.57 -14.36 13.22
N ALA A 39 21.83 -15.47 13.13
CA ALA A 39 22.39 -16.81 12.95
C ALA A 39 23.17 -16.94 11.63
N LEU A 40 22.66 -16.40 10.53
CA LEU A 40 23.35 -16.39 9.24
C LEU A 40 24.64 -15.56 9.28
N VAL A 41 24.63 -14.42 9.95
CA VAL A 41 25.81 -13.58 10.14
C VAL A 41 26.87 -14.28 11.03
N MET A 42 26.44 -14.86 12.14
CA MET A 42 27.34 -15.65 13.01
C MET A 42 27.94 -16.86 12.25
N LEU A 43 27.12 -17.58 11.49
CA LEU A 43 27.56 -18.69 10.66
C LEU A 43 28.58 -18.22 9.62
N GLN A 44 28.38 -17.05 9.02
CA GLN A 44 29.37 -16.47 8.08
C GLN A 44 30.74 -16.26 8.75
N PHE A 45 30.76 -15.62 9.93
CA PHE A 45 32.04 -15.41 10.64
C PHE A 45 32.68 -16.74 11.03
N ALA A 46 31.89 -17.72 11.47
CA ALA A 46 32.40 -19.07 11.74
C ALA A 46 33.02 -19.70 10.48
N ILE A 47 32.35 -19.62 9.34
CA ILE A 47 32.87 -20.14 8.06
C ILE A 47 34.15 -19.40 7.66
N LEU A 48 34.18 -18.05 7.70
CA LEU A 48 35.34 -17.28 7.28
C LEU A 48 36.57 -17.47 8.18
N ILE A 49 36.35 -17.76 9.46
CA ILE A 49 37.49 -17.95 10.41
C ILE A 49 37.86 -19.42 10.50
N VAL A 50 36.94 -20.34 10.68
CA VAL A 50 37.19 -21.73 10.97
C VAL A 50 37.58 -22.53 9.72
N LEU A 51 36.91 -22.29 8.60
CA LEU A 51 37.10 -23.07 7.39
C LEU A 51 38.52 -22.96 6.79
N PRO A 52 39.17 -21.76 6.75
CA PRO A 52 40.54 -21.64 6.31
C PRO A 52 41.53 -22.43 7.18
N PHE A 53 41.28 -22.51 8.50
CA PHE A 53 42.11 -23.33 9.41
C PHE A 53 41.91 -24.82 9.15
N LEU A 54 40.70 -25.26 8.85
CA LEU A 54 40.41 -26.67 8.54
C LEU A 54 40.93 -27.08 7.16
N LEU A 55 40.78 -26.22 6.18
CA LEU A 55 41.13 -26.50 4.78
C LEU A 55 42.61 -26.26 4.47
N ARG A 56 43.32 -25.48 5.29
CA ARG A 56 44.75 -25.11 5.13
C ARG A 56 45.13 -24.86 3.65
N GLN A 57 45.58 -25.92 2.97
CA GLN A 57 46.06 -25.88 1.58
C GLN A 57 44.97 -25.48 0.54
N TYR A 58 43.68 -25.57 0.87
CA TYR A 58 42.57 -25.19 -0.01
C TYR A 58 41.95 -23.86 0.35
N ALA A 59 42.50 -23.13 1.33
CA ALA A 59 41.92 -21.84 1.76
C ALA A 59 41.84 -20.82 0.61
N SER A 60 42.89 -20.75 -0.21
CA SER A 60 42.97 -19.86 -1.38
C SER A 60 41.87 -20.19 -2.43
N LEU A 61 41.64 -21.47 -2.66
CA LEU A 61 40.60 -21.92 -3.57
C LEU A 61 39.19 -21.55 -3.03
N PHE A 62 38.99 -21.69 -1.72
CA PHE A 62 37.73 -21.28 -1.09
C PHE A 62 37.43 -19.77 -1.26
N TYR A 63 38.44 -18.92 -1.00
CA TYR A 63 38.29 -17.49 -1.21
C TYR A 63 38.06 -17.14 -2.68
N LEU A 64 38.76 -17.74 -3.61
CA LEU A 64 38.55 -17.56 -5.05
C LEU A 64 37.11 -17.90 -5.45
N VAL A 65 36.56 -19.01 -4.94
CA VAL A 65 35.16 -19.40 -5.21
C VAL A 65 34.18 -18.36 -4.66
N MET A 66 34.44 -17.81 -3.46
CA MET A 66 33.62 -16.77 -2.87
C MET A 66 33.66 -15.47 -3.67
N GLU A 67 34.82 -15.07 -4.17
CA GLU A 67 34.98 -13.90 -5.04
C GLU A 67 34.23 -14.08 -6.36
N LEU A 68 34.37 -15.24 -7.02
CA LEU A 68 33.63 -15.55 -8.25
C LEU A 68 32.13 -15.52 -8.03
N PHE A 69 31.66 -16.01 -6.89
CA PHE A 69 30.24 -15.93 -6.52
C PHE A 69 29.77 -14.48 -6.32
N GLY A 70 30.61 -13.63 -5.71
CA GLY A 70 30.39 -12.19 -5.59
C GLY A 70 30.27 -11.50 -6.95
N VAL A 71 31.25 -11.76 -7.85
CA VAL A 71 31.21 -11.21 -9.23
C VAL A 71 29.96 -11.65 -9.96
N PHE A 72 29.58 -12.92 -9.89
CA PHE A 72 28.35 -13.42 -10.51
C PHE A 72 27.10 -12.72 -9.97
N THR A 73 27.04 -12.47 -8.66
CA THR A 73 25.93 -11.76 -8.04
C THR A 73 25.87 -10.29 -8.49
N ILE A 74 27.04 -9.63 -8.61
CA ILE A 74 27.13 -8.28 -9.15
C ILE A 74 26.60 -8.22 -10.60
N LEU A 75 27.04 -9.14 -11.44
CA LEU A 75 26.56 -9.23 -12.83
C LEU A 75 25.05 -9.52 -12.90
N ALA A 76 24.54 -10.38 -12.04
CA ALA A 76 23.10 -10.66 -11.95
C ALA A 76 22.31 -9.43 -11.50
N LEU A 77 22.82 -8.61 -10.59
CA LEU A 77 22.20 -7.36 -10.13
C LEU A 77 22.26 -6.25 -11.18
N THR A 78 23.38 -6.11 -11.88
CA THR A 78 23.50 -5.08 -12.94
C THR A 78 22.51 -5.33 -14.08
N ASN A 79 22.27 -6.60 -14.43
CA ASN A 79 21.32 -7.00 -15.47
C ASN A 79 19.85 -7.03 -15.01
N ASP A 80 19.56 -6.66 -13.78
CA ASP A 80 18.19 -6.57 -13.25
C ASP A 80 17.54 -5.25 -13.65
N SER A 81 16.26 -5.26 -13.98
CA SER A 81 15.49 -4.06 -14.40
C SER A 81 14.96 -3.22 -13.23
N ARG A 82 15.21 -3.62 -11.97
CA ARG A 82 14.73 -2.92 -10.78
C ARG A 82 15.47 -1.61 -10.52
N SER A 83 14.94 -0.80 -9.60
CA SER A 83 15.50 0.51 -9.26
C SER A 83 16.96 0.42 -8.80
N MET A 84 17.72 1.48 -9.03
CA MET A 84 19.12 1.57 -8.60
C MET A 84 19.29 1.43 -7.09
N SER A 85 18.37 2.02 -6.30
CA SER A 85 18.37 1.90 -4.84
C SER A 85 18.30 0.44 -4.36
N TYR A 86 17.49 -0.38 -5.02
CA TYR A 86 17.42 -1.82 -4.75
C TYR A 86 18.75 -2.53 -5.08
N LYS A 87 19.35 -2.22 -6.23
CA LYS A 87 20.61 -2.80 -6.66
C LYS A 87 21.73 -2.44 -5.70
N TYR A 88 21.87 -1.16 -5.35
CA TYR A 88 22.89 -0.70 -4.41
C TYR A 88 22.73 -1.31 -3.01
N GLY A 89 21.51 -1.41 -2.49
CA GLY A 89 21.26 -2.06 -1.21
C GLY A 89 21.75 -3.51 -1.17
N TRP A 90 21.45 -4.30 -2.19
CA TRP A 90 21.90 -5.67 -2.28
C TRP A 90 23.40 -5.78 -2.56
N LEU A 91 23.98 -4.89 -3.39
CA LEU A 91 25.41 -4.81 -3.64
C LEU A 91 26.17 -4.59 -2.33
N CYS A 92 25.78 -3.62 -1.52
CA CYS A 92 26.40 -3.39 -0.21
C CYS A 92 26.32 -4.64 0.69
N ILE A 93 25.15 -5.27 0.77
CA ILE A 93 24.96 -6.47 1.61
C ILE A 93 25.82 -7.62 1.11
N THR A 94 25.90 -7.88 -0.19
CA THR A 94 26.65 -9.00 -0.74
C THR A 94 28.17 -8.79 -0.71
N ILE A 95 28.65 -7.55 -0.77
CA ILE A 95 30.08 -7.21 -0.62
C ILE A 95 30.50 -7.30 0.84
N LEU A 96 29.71 -6.72 1.76
CA LEU A 96 30.02 -6.73 3.19
C LEU A 96 29.86 -8.12 3.81
N LEU A 97 28.93 -8.91 3.30
CA LEU A 97 28.58 -10.23 3.81
C LEU A 97 28.60 -11.26 2.67
N PRO A 98 29.79 -11.66 2.19
CA PRO A 98 29.91 -12.44 0.94
C PRO A 98 29.24 -13.82 1.00
N VAL A 99 29.14 -14.47 2.13
CA VAL A 99 28.43 -15.74 2.28
C VAL A 99 26.96 -15.52 2.61
N SER A 100 26.67 -14.92 3.76
CA SER A 100 25.30 -14.71 4.22
C SER A 100 24.51 -13.76 3.33
N GLY A 101 25.13 -12.69 2.81
CA GLY A 101 24.51 -11.74 1.91
C GLY A 101 24.07 -12.37 0.59
N ASN A 102 24.89 -13.26 0.02
CA ASN A 102 24.50 -14.01 -1.19
C ASN A 102 23.37 -15.01 -0.91
N ILE A 103 23.38 -15.67 0.25
CA ILE A 103 22.26 -16.53 0.67
C ILE A 103 20.98 -15.70 0.84
N MET A 104 21.09 -14.56 1.53
CA MET A 104 19.97 -13.63 1.71
C MET A 104 19.45 -13.12 0.36
N PHE A 105 20.33 -12.77 -0.58
CA PHE A 105 19.93 -12.36 -1.92
C PHE A 105 19.24 -13.49 -2.69
N ALA A 106 19.73 -14.73 -2.59
CA ALA A 106 19.11 -15.88 -3.24
C ALA A 106 17.71 -16.17 -2.67
N LEU A 107 17.53 -16.03 -1.35
CA LEU A 107 16.26 -16.26 -0.67
C LEU A 107 15.26 -15.12 -0.87
N TRP A 108 15.72 -13.88 -0.80
CA TRP A 108 14.86 -12.71 -0.71
C TRP A 108 15.00 -11.71 -1.88
N GLY A 109 16.17 -11.66 -2.50
CA GLY A 109 16.44 -10.73 -3.59
C GLY A 109 15.70 -11.06 -4.88
N LYS A 110 15.48 -12.33 -5.21
CA LYS A 110 14.84 -12.76 -6.47
C LYS A 110 13.32 -12.90 -6.44
N VAL A 111 12.71 -12.62 -5.31
CA VAL A 111 11.30 -12.93 -5.04
C VAL A 111 10.32 -12.17 -5.95
N GLY A 112 10.68 -10.97 -6.43
CA GLY A 112 9.76 -10.13 -7.21
C GLY A 112 9.32 -10.71 -8.55
N LYS A 113 10.18 -11.44 -9.27
CA LYS A 113 9.87 -11.94 -10.65
C LYS A 113 8.95 -13.16 -10.70
N LYS A 114 8.86 -13.96 -9.63
CA LYS A 114 8.08 -15.21 -9.58
C LYS A 114 6.86 -15.15 -8.65
N ASN A 115 6.52 -13.98 -8.12
CA ASN A 115 5.44 -13.83 -7.16
C ASN A 115 4.08 -13.94 -7.85
N LYS A 116 3.18 -14.80 -7.31
CA LYS A 116 1.79 -14.93 -7.80
C LYS A 116 1.04 -13.60 -7.71
N LEU A 117 1.25 -12.82 -6.64
CA LEU A 117 0.64 -11.51 -6.47
C LEU A 117 1.08 -10.54 -7.58
N ASN A 118 2.38 -10.42 -7.85
CA ASN A 118 2.89 -9.54 -8.91
C ASN A 118 2.38 -9.94 -10.32
N ARG A 119 2.27 -11.25 -10.59
CA ARG A 119 1.69 -11.72 -11.86
C ARG A 119 0.21 -11.36 -11.96
N ARG A 120 -0.53 -11.54 -10.85
CA ARG A 120 -1.95 -11.21 -10.79
C ARG A 120 -2.16 -9.70 -10.96
N ILE A 121 -1.41 -8.85 -10.25
CA ILE A 121 -1.45 -7.40 -10.44
C ILE A 121 -1.22 -7.05 -11.90
N LYS A 122 -0.15 -7.55 -12.53
CA LYS A 122 0.14 -7.26 -13.94
C LYS A 122 -0.95 -7.73 -14.91
N SER A 123 -1.50 -8.92 -14.69
CA SER A 123 -2.59 -9.42 -15.55
C SER A 123 -3.87 -8.60 -15.37
N THR A 124 -4.14 -8.16 -14.17
CA THR A 124 -5.32 -7.33 -13.87
C THR A 124 -5.15 -5.94 -14.48
N ILE A 125 -4.00 -5.26 -14.31
CA ILE A 125 -3.70 -3.97 -14.95
C ILE A 125 -3.97 -4.07 -16.47
N GLN A 126 -3.41 -5.07 -17.14
CA GLN A 126 -3.60 -5.25 -18.58
C GLN A 126 -5.06 -5.50 -18.99
N SER A 127 -5.86 -6.12 -18.12
CA SER A 127 -7.29 -6.36 -18.40
C SER A 127 -8.16 -5.13 -18.15
N VAL A 128 -7.70 -4.23 -17.29
CA VAL A 128 -8.45 -3.05 -16.82
C VAL A 128 -8.26 -1.84 -17.73
N ASP A 129 -7.13 -1.74 -18.42
CA ASP A 129 -6.85 -0.65 -19.38
C ASP A 129 -8.01 -0.40 -20.39
N ARG A 130 -8.78 -1.43 -20.73
CA ARG A 130 -9.96 -1.33 -21.59
C ARG A 130 -11.12 -0.54 -21.01
N HIS A 131 -11.16 -0.38 -19.67
CA HIS A 131 -12.21 0.37 -18.97
C HIS A 131 -11.87 1.84 -18.80
N LEU A 132 -10.61 2.24 -19.07
CA LEU A 132 -10.21 3.63 -19.07
C LEU A 132 -10.73 4.33 -20.33
N GLU A 133 -11.13 5.57 -20.19
CA GLU A 133 -11.56 6.40 -21.31
C GLU A 133 -10.37 7.14 -21.91
N TRP A 134 -10.15 6.92 -23.21
CA TRP A 134 -9.07 7.53 -23.97
C TRP A 134 -9.63 8.60 -24.90
N HIS A 135 -9.13 9.83 -24.77
CA HIS A 135 -9.55 10.99 -25.55
C HIS A 135 -8.38 11.56 -26.36
N PRO A 136 -8.03 10.97 -27.51
CA PRO A 136 -6.88 11.43 -28.30
C PRO A 136 -6.98 12.91 -28.71
N GLU A 137 -8.19 13.38 -29.00
CA GLU A 137 -8.47 14.78 -29.35
C GLU A 137 -8.12 15.74 -28.20
N VAL A 138 -8.41 15.37 -26.95
CA VAL A 138 -8.09 16.15 -25.75
C VAL A 138 -6.58 16.18 -25.53
N SER A 139 -5.94 15.04 -25.74
CA SER A 139 -4.48 14.92 -25.64
C SER A 139 -3.75 15.78 -26.66
N ASP A 140 -4.23 15.81 -27.90
CA ASP A 140 -3.64 16.61 -28.96
C ASP A 140 -3.86 18.11 -28.73
N GLU A 141 -5.04 18.51 -28.27
CA GLU A 141 -5.34 19.89 -27.88
C GLU A 141 -4.43 20.34 -26.73
N PHE A 142 -4.34 19.52 -25.66
CA PHE A 142 -3.48 19.80 -24.52
C PHE A 142 -2.02 19.98 -24.94
N ARG A 143 -1.49 19.11 -25.80
CA ARG A 143 -0.10 19.16 -26.28
C ARG A 143 0.18 20.40 -27.11
N LYS A 144 -0.77 20.84 -27.92
CA LYS A 144 -0.68 22.09 -28.70
C LYS A 144 -0.67 23.32 -27.78
N LYS A 145 -1.55 23.33 -26.79
CA LYS A 145 -1.70 24.43 -25.85
C LYS A 145 -0.58 24.50 -24.80
N HIS A 146 -0.03 23.35 -24.42
CA HIS A 146 0.99 23.21 -23.39
C HIS A 146 2.23 22.42 -23.86
N PRO A 147 3.04 22.98 -24.80
CA PRO A 147 4.14 22.25 -25.43
C PRO A 147 5.20 21.78 -24.42
N VAL A 148 5.45 22.53 -23.34
CA VAL A 148 6.38 22.15 -22.26
C VAL A 148 5.93 20.88 -21.54
N SER A 149 4.63 20.74 -21.27
CA SER A 149 4.04 19.59 -20.60
C SER A 149 3.75 18.41 -21.53
N SER A 150 3.91 18.58 -22.85
CA SER A 150 3.57 17.56 -23.84
C SER A 150 4.38 16.27 -23.70
N ARG A 151 5.61 16.36 -23.22
CA ARG A 151 6.49 15.21 -22.97
C ARG A 151 5.98 14.39 -21.78
N MET A 152 5.56 15.06 -20.71
CA MET A 152 4.98 14.41 -19.52
C MET A 152 3.64 13.76 -19.89
N SER A 153 2.76 14.45 -20.58
CA SER A 153 1.47 13.91 -21.05
C SER A 153 1.66 12.60 -21.84
N ARG A 154 2.56 12.58 -22.83
CA ARG A 154 2.86 11.35 -23.58
C ARG A 154 3.39 10.22 -22.72
N TYR A 155 4.22 10.53 -21.73
CA TYR A 155 4.72 9.53 -20.80
C TYR A 155 3.60 8.95 -19.94
N MET A 156 2.72 9.79 -19.41
CA MET A 156 1.58 9.36 -18.60
C MET A 156 0.65 8.44 -19.39
N GLU A 157 0.27 8.84 -20.61
CA GLU A 157 -0.59 8.02 -21.47
C GLU A 157 0.06 6.70 -21.88
N ALA A 158 1.37 6.70 -22.19
CA ALA A 158 2.12 5.48 -22.49
C ALA A 158 2.21 4.51 -21.31
N ASN A 159 1.91 4.98 -20.09
CA ASN A 159 1.88 4.18 -18.86
C ASN A 159 0.46 3.98 -18.29
N GLY A 160 -0.58 4.12 -19.11
CA GLY A 160 -1.95 3.78 -18.73
C GLY A 160 -2.71 4.90 -17.98
N ALA A 161 -2.23 6.15 -18.05
CA ALA A 161 -2.91 7.30 -17.44
C ALA A 161 -3.43 8.26 -18.50
N PRO A 162 -4.67 8.09 -18.99
CA PRO A 162 -5.26 8.96 -20.01
C PRO A 162 -5.51 10.36 -19.48
N ILE A 163 -5.48 11.34 -20.38
CA ILE A 163 -5.94 12.69 -20.09
C ILE A 163 -7.47 12.72 -20.14
N SER A 164 -8.08 13.34 -19.16
CA SER A 164 -9.52 13.59 -19.10
C SER A 164 -9.83 15.09 -19.17
N LYS A 165 -11.09 15.43 -19.49
CA LYS A 165 -11.59 16.79 -19.56
C LYS A 165 -12.75 17.00 -18.59
N ASN A 166 -13.29 18.23 -18.55
CA ASN A 166 -14.44 18.59 -17.68
C ASN A 166 -14.17 18.32 -16.19
N ASN A 167 -12.93 18.53 -15.75
CA ASN A 167 -12.54 18.26 -14.39
C ASN A 167 -12.55 19.53 -13.55
N GLU A 168 -12.97 19.39 -12.31
CA GLU A 168 -12.77 20.36 -11.23
C GLU A 168 -11.84 19.74 -10.19
N ALA A 169 -10.82 20.48 -9.78
CA ALA A 169 -9.87 20.06 -8.75
C ALA A 169 -9.78 21.12 -7.66
N ARG A 170 -9.95 20.71 -6.40
CA ARG A 170 -9.69 21.53 -5.23
C ARG A 170 -8.49 20.97 -4.50
N TYR A 171 -7.44 21.78 -4.38
CA TYR A 171 -6.23 21.45 -3.66
C TYR A 171 -6.34 21.83 -2.18
N TYR A 172 -5.81 20.98 -1.33
CA TYR A 172 -5.66 21.20 0.10
C TYR A 172 -4.18 21.10 0.46
N ASP A 173 -3.69 22.12 1.13
CA ASP A 173 -2.31 22.21 1.61
C ASP A 173 -2.08 21.53 2.97
N MET A 174 -3.17 21.16 3.63
CA MET A 174 -3.19 20.50 4.94
C MET A 174 -4.30 19.46 4.99
N GLY A 175 -4.02 18.33 5.66
CA GLY A 175 -4.97 17.22 5.77
C GLY A 175 -6.27 17.58 6.51
N GLU A 176 -6.20 18.40 7.56
CA GLU A 176 -7.41 18.82 8.31
C GLU A 176 -8.44 19.46 7.41
N ASN A 177 -8.02 20.32 6.45
CA ASN A 177 -8.90 20.99 5.49
C ASN A 177 -9.55 19.97 4.52
N ALA A 178 -8.79 18.93 4.15
CA ALA A 178 -9.30 17.86 3.28
C ALA A 178 -10.34 16.99 3.99
N PHE A 179 -10.13 16.65 5.27
CA PHE A 179 -11.06 15.82 6.04
C PHE A 179 -12.40 16.50 6.28
N GLU A 180 -12.45 17.82 6.44
CA GLU A 180 -13.70 18.55 6.62
C GLU A 180 -14.62 18.36 5.41
N ASP A 181 -14.12 18.62 4.20
CA ASP A 181 -14.88 18.44 2.97
C ASP A 181 -15.18 16.95 2.68
N LEU A 182 -14.23 16.06 2.99
CA LEU A 182 -14.39 14.62 2.81
C LEU A 182 -15.54 14.07 3.64
N PHE A 183 -15.66 14.46 4.91
CA PHE A 183 -16.79 14.06 5.75
C PHE A 183 -18.12 14.62 5.24
N ALA A 184 -18.11 15.86 4.78
CA ALA A 184 -19.32 16.48 4.21
C ALA A 184 -19.79 15.78 2.91
N ASP A 185 -18.85 15.31 2.09
CA ASP A 185 -19.17 14.55 0.87
C ASP A 185 -19.62 13.11 1.20
N LEU A 186 -19.01 12.45 2.20
CA LEU A 186 -19.44 11.13 2.67
C LEU A 186 -20.90 11.13 3.16
N GLU A 187 -21.31 12.18 3.87
CA GLU A 187 -22.72 12.34 4.30
C GLU A 187 -23.70 12.40 3.13
N ARG A 188 -23.24 12.80 1.95
CA ARG A 188 -24.08 12.92 0.73
C ARG A 188 -24.10 11.64 -0.12
N ALA A 189 -23.31 10.64 0.22
CA ALA A 189 -23.23 9.37 -0.51
C ALA A 189 -24.61 8.71 -0.63
N LYS A 190 -24.94 8.17 -1.82
CA LYS A 190 -26.24 7.58 -2.13
C LYS A 190 -26.16 6.17 -2.73
N LYS A 191 -25.08 5.85 -3.46
CA LYS A 191 -24.94 4.59 -4.20
C LYS A 191 -23.80 3.75 -3.64
N TYR A 192 -22.60 4.31 -3.62
CA TYR A 192 -21.42 3.59 -3.14
C TYR A 192 -20.31 4.51 -2.66
N VAL A 193 -19.45 3.95 -1.79
CA VAL A 193 -18.19 4.58 -1.35
C VAL A 193 -17.06 3.56 -1.47
N PHE A 194 -16.01 3.94 -2.18
CA PHE A 194 -14.77 3.17 -2.28
C PHE A 194 -13.66 3.84 -1.48
N ILE A 195 -12.95 3.07 -0.68
CA ILE A 195 -11.93 3.56 0.23
C ILE A 195 -10.69 2.67 0.12
N GLU A 196 -9.56 3.26 -0.27
CA GLU A 196 -8.25 2.60 -0.38
C GLU A 196 -7.19 3.45 0.31
N PHE A 197 -6.62 2.95 1.39
CA PHE A 197 -5.60 3.67 2.15
C PHE A 197 -4.46 2.77 2.62
N PHE A 198 -3.25 3.33 2.64
CA PHE A 198 -2.09 2.64 3.20
C PHE A 198 -2.16 2.54 4.72
N ILE A 199 -2.33 3.68 5.41
CA ILE A 199 -2.47 3.73 6.87
C ILE A 199 -3.92 3.94 7.25
N VAL A 200 -4.40 3.06 8.12
CA VAL A 200 -5.64 3.22 8.87
C VAL A 200 -5.31 3.07 10.34
N ALA A 201 -5.73 4.02 11.17
CA ALA A 201 -5.53 4.00 12.61
C ALA A 201 -6.85 4.26 13.34
N GLU A 202 -7.16 3.42 14.34
CA GLU A 202 -8.27 3.69 15.26
C GLU A 202 -7.96 4.98 16.04
N GLY A 203 -8.83 6.00 15.90
CA GLY A 203 -8.71 7.34 16.47
C GLY A 203 -9.88 8.22 16.05
N ALA A 204 -9.83 9.51 16.35
CA ALA A 204 -10.96 10.43 16.12
C ALA A 204 -11.36 10.57 14.65
N ILE A 205 -10.38 10.61 13.73
CA ILE A 205 -10.66 10.65 12.28
C ILE A 205 -11.35 9.38 11.82
N TRP A 206 -10.85 8.21 12.25
CA TRP A 206 -11.47 6.94 11.92
C TRP A 206 -12.86 6.82 12.54
N ASP A 207 -13.02 7.12 13.82
CA ASP A 207 -14.30 7.00 14.52
C ASP A 207 -15.38 7.83 13.82
N LYS A 208 -15.08 9.08 13.45
CA LYS A 208 -16.00 9.94 12.70
C LYS A 208 -16.34 9.38 11.31
N MET A 209 -15.33 8.91 10.56
CA MET A 209 -15.56 8.29 9.26
C MET A 209 -16.41 7.02 9.38
N HIS A 210 -16.08 6.16 10.34
CA HIS A 210 -16.78 4.91 10.60
C HIS A 210 -18.26 5.14 10.94
N ASP A 211 -18.55 6.12 11.81
CA ASP A 211 -19.93 6.46 12.18
C ASP A 211 -20.76 6.94 10.97
N ILE A 212 -20.18 7.72 10.09
CA ILE A 212 -20.82 8.16 8.83
C ILE A 212 -21.06 6.94 7.92
N LEU A 213 -20.04 6.16 7.66
CA LEU A 213 -20.12 5.01 6.75
C LEU A 213 -21.10 3.96 7.24
N LYS A 214 -21.17 3.70 8.54
CA LYS A 214 -22.12 2.78 9.13
C LYS A 214 -23.56 3.21 8.89
N ARG A 215 -23.88 4.49 9.10
CA ARG A 215 -25.21 5.04 8.77
C ARG A 215 -25.51 4.91 7.28
N LYS A 216 -24.52 5.17 6.42
CA LYS A 216 -24.68 5.03 4.97
C LYS A 216 -24.94 3.59 4.54
N ILE A 217 -24.31 2.61 5.16
CA ILE A 217 -24.62 1.19 4.94
C ILE A 217 -26.07 0.88 5.35
N GLU A 218 -26.54 1.39 6.49
CA GLU A 218 -27.92 1.23 6.93
C GLU A 218 -28.93 1.90 5.95
N GLU A 219 -28.52 2.97 5.25
CA GLU A 219 -29.26 3.63 4.16
C GLU A 219 -29.18 2.86 2.82
N GLY A 220 -28.42 1.77 2.73
CA GLY A 220 -28.26 0.94 1.53
C GLY A 220 -27.11 1.31 0.62
N VAL A 221 -26.18 2.18 1.07
CA VAL A 221 -24.96 2.53 0.33
C VAL A 221 -23.97 1.38 0.41
N GLU A 222 -23.42 0.97 -0.74
CA GLU A 222 -22.36 -0.05 -0.82
C GLU A 222 -21.02 0.57 -0.37
N VAL A 223 -20.33 -0.03 0.60
CA VAL A 223 -19.04 0.46 1.07
C VAL A 223 -17.97 -0.61 0.87
N LYS A 224 -17.02 -0.36 -0.05
CA LYS A 224 -15.84 -1.18 -0.27
C LYS A 224 -14.63 -0.54 0.41
N PHE A 225 -14.02 -1.26 1.32
CA PHE A 225 -12.89 -0.80 2.12
C PHE A 225 -11.66 -1.68 1.89
N LEU A 226 -10.60 -1.09 1.34
CA LEU A 226 -9.33 -1.75 1.07
C LEU A 226 -8.22 -1.03 1.82
N TYR A 227 -7.39 -1.78 2.53
CA TYR A 227 -6.23 -1.21 3.22
C TYR A 227 -5.02 -2.13 3.20
N ASP A 228 -3.84 -1.54 3.31
CA ASP A 228 -2.59 -2.31 3.42
C ASP A 228 -2.37 -2.81 4.85
N ASP A 229 -2.13 -4.11 5.00
CA ASP A 229 -1.93 -4.74 6.31
C ASP A 229 -0.71 -4.19 7.08
N PHE A 230 0.33 -3.77 6.36
CA PHE A 230 1.52 -3.20 6.99
C PHE A 230 1.29 -1.78 7.52
N GLY A 231 0.56 -0.97 6.77
CA GLY A 231 0.22 0.40 7.17
C GLY A 231 -0.74 0.45 8.37
N ALA A 232 -1.65 -0.53 8.47
CA ALA A 232 -2.57 -0.70 9.59
C ALA A 232 -1.95 -1.46 10.79
N LEU A 233 -0.76 -2.07 10.59
CA LEU A 233 -0.09 -2.87 11.61
C LEU A 233 0.17 -2.05 12.87
N LEU A 234 -0.22 -2.56 14.03
CA LEU A 234 -0.14 -1.91 15.34
C LEU A 234 -1.01 -0.65 15.52
N ARG A 235 -1.83 -0.30 14.53
CA ARG A 235 -2.70 0.88 14.54
C ARG A 235 -4.18 0.53 14.61
N THR A 236 -4.53 -0.68 14.18
CA THR A 236 -5.87 -1.24 14.27
C THR A 236 -5.90 -2.49 15.15
N SER A 237 -7.07 -2.87 15.63
CA SER A 237 -7.28 -4.13 16.35
C SER A 237 -7.05 -5.31 15.41
N THR A 238 -6.63 -6.46 15.96
CA THR A 238 -6.36 -7.68 15.16
C THR A 238 -7.58 -8.25 14.45
N ASP A 239 -8.76 -7.92 14.91
CA ASP A 239 -10.07 -8.31 14.39
C ASP A 239 -10.76 -7.18 13.59
N PHE A 240 -10.03 -6.10 13.28
CA PHE A 240 -10.56 -4.90 12.62
C PHE A 240 -11.37 -5.22 11.35
N ALA A 241 -10.78 -5.95 10.39
CA ALA A 241 -11.49 -6.33 9.17
C ALA A 241 -12.71 -7.23 9.44
N GLN A 242 -12.65 -8.09 10.45
CA GLN A 242 -13.76 -8.96 10.80
C GLN A 242 -14.92 -8.16 11.41
N LYS A 243 -14.62 -7.18 12.24
CA LYS A 243 -15.65 -6.28 12.83
C LYS A 243 -16.34 -5.47 11.73
N LEU A 244 -15.60 -4.88 10.82
CA LEU A 244 -16.18 -4.12 9.72
C LEU A 244 -17.09 -4.98 8.83
N ARG A 245 -16.65 -6.21 8.51
CA ARG A 245 -17.51 -7.13 7.74
C ARG A 245 -18.80 -7.49 8.48
N ALA A 246 -18.76 -7.64 9.80
CA ALA A 246 -19.94 -7.87 10.60
C ALA A 246 -20.91 -6.68 10.64
N GLU A 247 -20.41 -5.47 10.37
CA GLU A 247 -21.17 -4.23 10.28
C GLU A 247 -21.66 -3.92 8.86
N GLY A 248 -21.42 -4.83 7.88
CA GLY A 248 -21.93 -4.68 6.51
C GLY A 248 -20.93 -4.07 5.52
N PHE A 249 -19.70 -3.75 5.93
CA PHE A 249 -18.67 -3.33 4.99
C PHE A 249 -18.16 -4.50 4.15
N GLU A 250 -17.93 -4.26 2.88
CA GLU A 250 -17.09 -5.14 2.07
C GLU A 250 -15.62 -4.78 2.31
N VAL A 251 -14.83 -5.69 2.88
CA VAL A 251 -13.45 -5.39 3.29
C VAL A 251 -12.46 -6.34 2.64
N GLU A 252 -11.46 -5.77 1.99
CA GLU A 252 -10.28 -6.50 1.52
C GLU A 252 -9.00 -5.94 2.17
N VAL A 253 -8.04 -6.84 2.40
CA VAL A 253 -6.76 -6.48 3.01
C VAL A 253 -5.65 -6.78 2.02
N PHE A 254 -4.92 -5.73 1.61
CA PHE A 254 -3.81 -5.89 0.70
C PHE A 254 -2.60 -6.53 1.39
N ASN A 255 -2.08 -7.56 0.76
CA ASN A 255 -0.84 -8.27 1.14
C ASN A 255 -0.71 -8.56 2.65
N PRO A 256 -1.61 -9.36 3.26
CA PRO A 256 -1.63 -9.66 4.67
C PRO A 256 -0.32 -10.31 5.17
N ILE A 257 0.30 -9.74 6.20
CA ILE A 257 1.63 -10.15 6.69
C ILE A 257 1.61 -11.54 7.30
N HIS A 258 0.55 -11.92 7.99
CA HIS A 258 0.43 -13.22 8.66
C HIS A 258 0.45 -14.42 7.71
N LYS A 259 0.10 -14.23 6.43
CA LYS A 259 0.11 -15.30 5.42
C LYS A 259 1.50 -15.63 4.87
N TYR A 260 2.53 -14.87 5.23
CA TYR A 260 3.85 -14.92 4.57
C TYR A 260 5.02 -15.09 5.53
N THR A 261 4.94 -16.02 6.48
CA THR A 261 6.03 -16.34 7.39
C THR A 261 7.32 -16.79 6.69
N SER A 262 7.21 -17.39 5.48
CA SER A 262 8.34 -17.91 4.71
C SER A 262 8.82 -17.00 3.57
N LYS A 263 8.05 -15.93 3.22
CA LYS A 263 8.37 -15.07 2.07
C LYS A 263 8.27 -13.60 2.50
N LEU A 264 9.42 -12.94 2.56
CA LEU A 264 9.52 -11.51 2.91
C LEU A 264 9.01 -10.62 1.77
N PHE A 265 7.70 -10.55 1.56
CA PHE A 265 7.07 -9.60 0.64
C PHE A 265 6.84 -8.23 1.28
N MET A 266 7.71 -7.81 2.22
CA MET A 266 7.54 -6.54 2.93
C MET A 266 7.56 -5.32 2.01
N ASN A 267 8.21 -5.41 0.84
CA ASN A 267 8.34 -4.31 -0.09
C ASN A 267 7.17 -4.16 -1.08
N PHE A 268 6.25 -5.13 -1.13
CA PHE A 268 5.04 -5.02 -1.93
C PHE A 268 3.95 -4.44 -1.05
N ARG A 269 3.83 -3.11 -1.09
CA ARG A 269 2.84 -2.38 -0.31
C ARG A 269 2.00 -1.53 -1.25
N ASP A 270 0.73 -1.45 -0.93
CA ASP A 270 -0.14 -0.48 -1.53
C ASP A 270 0.02 0.85 -0.79
N HIS A 271 0.50 1.87 -1.47
CA HIS A 271 0.71 3.20 -0.90
C HIS A 271 -0.27 4.24 -1.46
N GLN A 272 -1.28 3.80 -2.19
CA GLN A 272 -2.31 4.68 -2.74
C GLN A 272 -3.24 5.18 -1.62
N LYS A 273 -3.84 6.33 -1.83
CA LYS A 273 -4.91 6.91 -1.03
C LYS A 273 -5.96 7.35 -2.01
N ILE A 274 -7.04 6.60 -2.05
CA ILE A 274 -8.16 6.82 -2.95
C ILE A 274 -9.44 6.73 -2.13
N LEU A 275 -10.29 7.74 -2.27
CA LEU A 275 -11.66 7.68 -1.79
C LEU A 275 -12.55 8.15 -2.93
N VAL A 276 -13.55 7.35 -3.30
CA VAL A 276 -14.51 7.69 -4.34
C VAL A 276 -15.92 7.60 -3.77
N ILE A 277 -16.76 8.57 -4.11
CA ILE A 277 -18.17 8.64 -3.71
C ILE A 277 -19.02 8.73 -4.96
N ASP A 278 -19.91 7.75 -5.16
CA ASP A 278 -20.93 7.68 -6.21
C ASP A 278 -20.40 7.83 -7.66
N GLY A 279 -19.07 7.76 -7.87
CA GLY A 279 -18.42 8.08 -9.14
C GLY A 279 -18.43 9.58 -9.51
N GLU A 280 -18.87 10.44 -8.60
CA GLU A 280 -19.02 11.88 -8.81
C GLU A 280 -17.88 12.69 -8.17
N VAL A 281 -17.37 12.21 -7.03
CA VAL A 281 -16.32 12.88 -6.26
C VAL A 281 -15.24 11.87 -5.92
N ALA A 282 -13.97 12.27 -6.06
CA ALA A 282 -12.85 11.49 -5.59
C ALA A 282 -11.87 12.34 -4.78
N TYR A 283 -11.19 11.69 -3.83
CA TYR A 283 -10.09 12.26 -3.06
C TYR A 283 -8.83 11.41 -3.25
N THR A 284 -7.70 12.08 -3.39
CA THR A 284 -6.38 11.46 -3.38
C THR A 284 -5.37 12.42 -2.77
N GLY A 285 -4.19 11.92 -2.42
CA GLY A 285 -3.13 12.77 -1.85
C GLY A 285 -2.12 11.98 -1.03
N GLY A 286 -1.49 12.65 -0.09
CA GLY A 286 -0.53 12.05 0.83
C GLY A 286 -1.14 11.62 2.16
N PHE A 287 -2.22 12.28 2.61
CA PHE A 287 -2.85 12.01 3.91
C PHE A 287 -3.43 10.59 4.02
N ASN A 288 -3.38 10.03 5.22
CA ASN A 288 -3.96 8.73 5.54
C ASN A 288 -5.07 8.88 6.61
N ILE A 289 -5.83 7.82 6.88
CA ILE A 289 -6.89 7.81 7.90
C ILE A 289 -6.23 7.62 9.27
N ALA A 290 -5.69 8.70 9.84
CA ALA A 290 -5.15 8.73 11.18
C ALA A 290 -5.07 10.17 11.71
N ASP A 291 -5.16 10.32 13.04
CA ASP A 291 -5.29 11.59 13.72
C ASP A 291 -4.12 12.55 13.50
N GLU A 292 -2.90 12.03 13.31
CA GLU A 292 -1.73 12.85 13.00
C GLU A 292 -1.84 13.59 11.66
N TYR A 293 -2.56 13.03 10.66
CA TYR A 293 -2.74 13.67 9.36
C TYR A 293 -3.75 14.83 9.39
N ALA A 294 -4.55 14.91 10.45
CA ALA A 294 -5.45 16.03 10.73
C ALA A 294 -4.93 16.90 11.88
N ASN A 295 -3.67 16.76 12.26
CA ASN A 295 -3.04 17.48 13.38
C ASN A 295 -3.84 17.43 14.71
N LEU A 296 -4.64 16.38 14.91
CA LEU A 296 -5.35 16.14 16.18
C LEU A 296 -4.41 15.56 17.24
N VAL A 297 -3.31 14.96 16.80
CA VAL A 297 -2.26 14.39 17.64
C VAL A 297 -0.90 14.82 17.09
N GLU A 298 -0.09 15.49 17.91
CA GLU A 298 1.28 15.81 17.57
C GLU A 298 2.18 14.59 17.74
N ARG A 299 2.54 13.95 16.64
CA ARG A 299 3.41 12.75 16.64
C ARG A 299 4.88 13.08 16.37
N PHE A 300 5.14 13.99 15.42
CA PHE A 300 6.48 14.42 15.00
C PHE A 300 6.53 15.93 14.71
N GLY A 301 5.69 16.75 15.37
CA GLY A 301 5.45 18.15 15.07
C GLY A 301 4.20 18.33 14.19
N ILE A 302 4.01 19.52 13.63
CA ILE A 302 2.94 19.80 12.68
C ILE A 302 3.12 18.93 11.45
N TRP A 303 2.08 18.14 11.14
CA TRP A 303 2.09 17.24 9.99
C TRP A 303 1.51 17.98 8.78
N LYS A 304 2.36 18.28 7.82
CA LYS A 304 1.93 18.84 6.56
C LYS A 304 1.79 17.73 5.54
N ASP A 305 0.56 17.55 5.07
CA ASP A 305 0.26 16.63 3.99
C ASP A 305 -0.76 17.24 3.02
N GLU A 306 -0.70 16.85 1.78
CA GLU A 306 -1.45 17.47 0.69
C GLU A 306 -2.59 16.56 0.24
N GLY A 307 -3.69 17.17 -0.21
CA GLY A 307 -4.82 16.46 -0.77
C GLY A 307 -5.40 17.16 -1.98
N VAL A 308 -6.10 16.39 -2.79
CA VAL A 308 -6.88 16.89 -3.92
C VAL A 308 -8.24 16.24 -3.92
N ARG A 309 -9.29 17.06 -4.01
CA ARG A 309 -10.66 16.66 -4.28
C ARG A 309 -10.93 16.86 -5.76
N LEU A 310 -11.45 15.85 -6.41
CA LEU A 310 -11.66 15.77 -7.86
C LEU A 310 -13.14 15.58 -8.17
N LYS A 311 -13.61 16.23 -9.23
CA LYS A 311 -14.91 15.99 -9.87
C LYS A 311 -14.73 15.92 -11.37
N GLY A 312 -15.74 15.37 -12.08
CA GLY A 312 -15.76 15.26 -13.53
C GLY A 312 -15.18 13.95 -14.05
N ASP A 313 -14.76 13.95 -15.31
CA ASP A 313 -14.40 12.73 -16.04
C ASP A 313 -13.24 11.96 -15.40
N VAL A 314 -12.34 12.65 -14.69
CA VAL A 314 -11.19 12.04 -13.98
C VAL A 314 -11.61 11.06 -12.89
N VAL A 315 -12.82 11.25 -12.30
CA VAL A 315 -13.31 10.37 -11.22
C VAL A 315 -13.49 8.95 -11.72
N TRP A 316 -13.86 8.76 -12.98
CA TRP A 316 -13.95 7.44 -13.58
C TRP A 316 -12.59 6.70 -13.57
N SER A 317 -11.50 7.39 -13.86
CA SER A 317 -10.17 6.79 -13.76
C SER A 317 -9.84 6.36 -12.32
N MET A 318 -10.29 7.11 -11.32
CA MET A 318 -10.12 6.74 -9.89
C MET A 318 -10.96 5.52 -9.52
N VAL A 319 -12.20 5.42 -10.02
CA VAL A 319 -13.05 4.22 -9.88
C VAL A 319 -12.36 2.99 -10.45
N VAL A 320 -11.86 3.10 -11.68
CA VAL A 320 -11.18 2.00 -12.39
C VAL A 320 -9.92 1.57 -11.64
N THR A 321 -9.11 2.52 -11.16
CA THR A 321 -7.90 2.24 -10.38
C THR A 321 -8.21 1.52 -9.07
N PHE A 322 -9.22 1.94 -8.33
CA PHE A 322 -9.66 1.25 -7.12
C PHE A 322 -10.11 -0.19 -7.42
N LEU A 323 -11.00 -0.35 -8.40
CA LEU A 323 -11.55 -1.66 -8.75
C LEU A 323 -10.49 -2.63 -9.28
N GLU A 324 -9.42 -2.12 -9.89
CA GLU A 324 -8.27 -2.91 -10.29
C GLU A 324 -7.60 -3.60 -9.09
N LEU A 325 -7.27 -2.83 -8.04
CA LEU A 325 -6.65 -3.42 -6.85
C LEU A 325 -7.64 -4.27 -6.05
N TRP A 326 -8.90 -3.88 -6.02
CA TRP A 326 -9.99 -4.67 -5.45
C TRP A 326 -10.08 -6.05 -6.12
N ALA A 327 -10.06 -6.13 -7.46
CA ALA A 327 -10.06 -7.39 -8.21
C ALA A 327 -8.84 -8.26 -7.89
N VAL A 328 -7.69 -7.65 -7.62
CA VAL A 328 -6.48 -8.37 -7.18
C VAL A 328 -6.69 -9.00 -5.81
N CYS A 329 -7.38 -8.34 -4.89
CA CYS A 329 -7.54 -8.78 -3.50
C CYS A 329 -8.68 -9.80 -3.32
N SER A 330 -9.82 -9.56 -3.94
CA SER A 330 -11.06 -10.36 -3.81
C SER A 330 -11.00 -11.76 -4.42
N LYS A 331 -9.99 -12.06 -5.22
CA LYS A 331 -9.60 -13.36 -5.76
C LYS A 331 -10.49 -14.04 -6.82
N ASN A 332 -11.77 -13.77 -6.93
CA ASN A 332 -12.67 -14.48 -7.85
C ASN A 332 -13.87 -13.66 -8.35
N GLU A 333 -13.88 -12.36 -8.17
CA GLU A 333 -14.99 -11.52 -8.59
C GLU A 333 -14.83 -11.08 -10.04
N GLU A 334 -15.78 -11.42 -10.88
CA GLU A 334 -16.02 -10.66 -12.11
C GLU A 334 -16.68 -9.34 -11.72
N ILE A 335 -15.91 -8.25 -11.84
CA ILE A 335 -16.39 -6.92 -11.48
C ILE A 335 -17.08 -6.31 -12.71
N ASP A 336 -18.34 -5.92 -12.54
CA ASP A 336 -19.05 -5.06 -13.50
C ASP A 336 -18.62 -3.61 -13.26
N TYR A 337 -17.66 -3.11 -14.01
CA TYR A 337 -17.15 -1.75 -13.91
C TYR A 337 -18.23 -0.72 -14.27
N GLU A 338 -19.05 -1.00 -15.28
CA GLU A 338 -20.06 -0.05 -15.77
C GLU A 338 -21.15 0.23 -14.74
N ARG A 339 -21.43 -0.69 -13.82
CA ARG A 339 -22.35 -0.49 -12.69
C ARG A 339 -21.96 0.73 -11.82
N TYR A 340 -20.67 1.06 -11.76
CA TYR A 340 -20.12 2.13 -10.92
C TYR A 340 -19.91 3.45 -11.67
N ARG A 341 -20.36 3.51 -12.91
CA ARG A 341 -20.27 4.74 -13.67
C ARG A 341 -21.28 5.76 -13.16
N ALA A 342 -20.82 7.01 -12.98
CA ALA A 342 -21.74 8.11 -12.66
C ALA A 342 -22.75 8.32 -13.78
N GLU A 343 -23.99 8.63 -13.42
CA GLU A 343 -24.99 9.07 -14.39
C GLU A 343 -24.53 10.38 -15.01
N LYS A 344 -24.43 10.44 -16.34
CA LYS A 344 -24.11 11.71 -17.02
C LYS A 344 -25.26 12.66 -16.75
N THR A 345 -25.03 13.64 -15.87
CA THR A 345 -25.91 14.81 -15.77
C THR A 345 -25.83 15.53 -17.11
N SER A 346 -26.95 15.48 -17.86
CA SER A 346 -27.15 16.15 -19.15
C SER A 346 -27.09 17.67 -18.99
#